data_c423b63f94ff668a149da82443339686
#
_entry.id   c423b63f94ff668a149da82443339686
#
_cell.length_a   1.000
_cell.length_b   1.000
_cell.length_c   1.000
_cell.angle_alpha   90.00
_cell.angle_beta   90.00
_cell.angle_gamma   90.00
#
_symmetry.space_group_name_H-M   'P 1'
#
loop_
_entity.id
_entity.type
_entity.pdbx_description
1 polymer ?
#
loop_
_entity_poly.entity_id
_entity_poly.type
_entity_poly.pdbx_seq_one_letter_code
_entity_poly.pdbx_strand_id
1 'polypeptide(L)'
;VGLILFVSAVGNVFRMDAVEKVSIIYSNAGNLVIPLVSAMLGAEWVIYASAFLAVQMTLIWSHGKVTLCGEKKPDLKKIFLNNNMIAIFAGILLLLTGIHFPEPVQDAVDTVGSMVGPLAMLVTGMLIAETDFARVLSRGRIWFVTLLRLVICPLLILLFLKYSGMAAWADGGKNILLITLIACITPSASTITQMAQI
;
A
#
# COMPACT_ATOMS: atom_id res chain seq x y z
N VAL A 1 11.37 -2.31 -0.57
CA VAL A 1 12.36 -3.02 0.26
C VAL A 1 13.11 -2.04 1.17
N GLY A 2 13.66 -0.94 0.66
CA GLY A 2 14.40 0.05 1.49
C GLY A 2 13.60 0.57 2.68
N LEU A 3 12.32 0.90 2.50
CA LEU A 3 11.44 1.35 3.58
C LEU A 3 11.22 0.27 4.64
N ILE A 4 11.11 -1.00 4.24
CA ILE A 4 10.98 -2.14 5.17
C ILE A 4 12.23 -2.23 6.06
N LEU A 5 13.42 -2.16 5.45
CA LEU A 5 14.69 -2.21 6.20
C LEU A 5 14.83 -1.01 7.15
N PHE A 6 14.51 0.19 6.67
CA PHE A 6 14.54 1.41 7.48
C PHE A 6 13.59 1.31 8.69
N VAL A 7 12.33 0.95 8.44
CA VAL A 7 11.33 0.84 9.52
C VAL A 7 11.64 -0.30 10.47
N SER A 8 12.23 -1.39 9.98
CA SER A 8 12.69 -2.47 10.87
C SER A 8 13.81 -2.01 11.80
N ALA A 9 14.77 -1.26 11.29
CA ALA A 9 15.86 -0.70 12.10
C ALA A 9 15.34 0.31 13.14
N VAL A 10 14.57 1.31 12.69
CA VAL A 10 13.93 2.31 13.56
C VAL A 10 12.99 1.66 14.57
N GLY A 11 12.18 0.70 14.11
CA GLY A 11 11.23 -0.02 14.96
C GLY A 11 11.89 -0.84 16.06
N ASN A 12 13.09 -1.34 15.85
CA ASN A 12 13.85 -2.03 16.89
C ASN A 12 14.40 -1.04 17.93
N VAL A 13 14.88 0.13 17.51
CA VAL A 13 15.39 1.18 18.40
C VAL A 13 14.24 1.74 19.27
N PHE A 14 13.09 2.04 18.65
CA PHE A 14 11.94 2.65 19.34
C PHE A 14 10.93 1.63 19.89
N ARG A 15 11.27 0.34 19.87
CA ARG A 15 10.43 -0.77 20.35
C ARG A 15 9.00 -0.68 19.81
N MET A 16 8.88 -0.51 18.48
CA MET A 16 7.59 -0.46 17.79
C MET A 16 6.95 -1.84 17.74
N ASP A 17 5.63 -1.85 17.93
CA ASP A 17 4.85 -3.06 17.73
C ASP A 17 4.67 -3.41 16.24
N ALA A 18 4.08 -4.57 15.97
CA ALA A 18 3.87 -5.06 14.62
C ALA A 18 2.93 -4.14 13.81
N VAL A 19 1.86 -3.65 14.44
CA VAL A 19 0.87 -2.79 13.79
C VAL A 19 1.50 -1.45 13.43
N GLU A 20 2.28 -0.85 14.33
CA GLU A 20 3.00 0.41 14.08
C GLU A 20 3.97 0.27 12.89
N LYS A 21 4.78 -0.80 12.86
CA LYS A 21 5.73 -1.06 11.78
C LYS A 21 5.02 -1.20 10.43
N VAL A 22 3.99 -2.04 10.36
CA VAL A 22 3.25 -2.31 9.13
C VAL A 22 2.47 -1.07 8.65
N SER A 23 1.94 -0.27 9.59
CA SER A 23 1.26 1.00 9.28
C SER A 23 2.21 2.05 8.66
N ILE A 24 3.50 2.05 9.05
CA ILE A 24 4.50 2.93 8.46
C ILE A 24 4.96 2.42 7.10
N ILE A 25 5.10 1.10 6.93
CA ILE A 25 5.62 0.50 5.70
C ILE A 25 4.62 0.63 4.55
N TYR A 26 3.34 0.30 4.78
CA TYR A 26 2.35 0.15 3.73
C TYR A 26 1.41 1.34 3.61
N SER A 27 1.31 1.85 2.39
CA SER A 27 0.53 3.03 2.02
C SER A 27 -0.86 2.66 1.48
N ASN A 28 -1.80 3.60 1.56
CA ASN A 28 -3.12 3.45 0.96
C ASN A 28 -3.10 3.79 -0.55
N ALA A 29 -2.17 3.17 -1.27
CA ALA A 29 -1.97 3.46 -2.68
C ALA A 29 -3.17 3.03 -3.54
N GLY A 30 -3.86 1.94 -3.20
CA GLY A 30 -4.99 1.43 -3.98
C GLY A 30 -6.12 2.41 -4.15
N ASN A 31 -6.51 3.06 -3.07
CA ASN A 31 -7.69 3.93 -3.07
C ASN A 31 -7.39 5.38 -3.49
N LEU A 32 -6.14 5.83 -3.37
CA LEU A 32 -5.79 7.23 -3.57
C LEU A 32 -4.92 7.46 -4.81
N VAL A 33 -4.00 6.56 -5.12
CA VAL A 33 -2.98 6.84 -6.15
C VAL A 33 -3.53 6.71 -7.56
N ILE A 34 -4.33 5.70 -7.85
CA ILE A 34 -4.89 5.50 -9.20
C ILE A 34 -5.73 6.71 -9.64
N PRO A 35 -6.73 7.18 -8.87
CA PRO A 35 -7.49 8.36 -9.25
C PRO A 35 -6.62 9.63 -9.36
N LEU A 36 -5.65 9.79 -8.46
CA LEU A 36 -4.77 10.95 -8.45
C LEU A 36 -3.84 10.97 -9.67
N VAL A 37 -3.23 9.83 -10.00
CA VAL A 37 -2.36 9.69 -11.18
C VAL A 37 -3.15 9.91 -12.46
N SER A 38 -4.33 9.32 -12.58
CA SER A 38 -5.20 9.52 -13.74
C SER A 38 -5.58 11.00 -13.94
N ALA A 39 -5.90 11.71 -12.84
CA ALA A 39 -6.27 13.13 -12.89
C ALA A 39 -5.09 14.06 -13.17
N MET A 40 -3.89 13.75 -12.67
CA MET A 40 -2.72 14.64 -12.77
C MET A 40 -1.86 14.38 -14.01
N LEU A 41 -1.70 13.12 -14.40
CA LEU A 41 -0.75 12.72 -15.44
C LEU A 41 -1.44 12.12 -16.68
N GLY A 42 -2.67 11.65 -16.54
CA GLY A 42 -3.43 10.99 -17.60
C GLY A 42 -3.56 9.48 -17.40
N ALA A 43 -4.50 8.87 -18.14
CA ALA A 43 -4.82 7.47 -18.02
C ALA A 43 -3.66 6.53 -18.43
N GLU A 44 -2.80 6.97 -19.33
CA GLU A 44 -1.62 6.22 -19.79
C GLU A 44 -0.60 5.95 -18.67
N TRP A 45 -0.59 6.78 -17.63
CA TRP A 45 0.33 6.64 -16.49
C TRP A 45 -0.21 5.72 -15.38
N VAL A 46 -1.48 5.34 -15.46
CA VAL A 46 -2.12 4.45 -14.47
C VAL A 46 -1.45 3.07 -14.43
N ILE A 47 -0.89 2.59 -15.54
CA ILE A 47 -0.19 1.32 -15.59
C ILE A 47 0.99 1.25 -14.60
N TYR A 48 1.72 2.34 -14.42
CA TYR A 48 2.84 2.40 -13.47
C TYR A 48 2.35 2.40 -12.02
N ALA A 49 1.22 3.09 -11.75
CA ALA A 49 0.56 3.04 -10.45
C ALA A 49 0.05 1.62 -10.13
N SER A 50 -0.51 0.93 -11.11
CA SER A 50 -0.99 -0.45 -10.98
C SER A 50 0.14 -1.43 -10.74
N ALA A 51 1.29 -1.27 -11.41
CA ALA A 51 2.49 -2.07 -11.16
C ALA A 51 3.00 -1.90 -9.72
N PHE A 52 3.06 -0.65 -9.22
CA PHE A 52 3.41 -0.38 -7.82
C PHE A 52 2.43 -1.08 -6.85
N LEU A 53 1.13 -0.98 -7.12
CA LEU A 53 0.07 -1.62 -6.34
C LEU A 53 0.21 -3.13 -6.29
N ALA A 54 0.47 -3.79 -7.42
CA ALA A 54 0.65 -5.24 -7.48
C ALA A 54 1.79 -5.70 -6.56
N VAL A 55 2.94 -5.00 -6.60
CA VAL A 55 4.07 -5.27 -5.72
C VAL A 55 3.70 -5.02 -4.25
N GLN A 56 3.05 -3.89 -3.96
CA GLN A 56 2.65 -3.54 -2.60
C GLN A 56 1.65 -4.55 -2.02
N MET A 57 0.63 -4.95 -2.78
CA MET A 57 -0.36 -5.94 -2.34
C MET A 57 0.28 -7.29 -2.06
N THR A 58 1.19 -7.73 -2.92
CA THR A 58 1.99 -8.94 -2.68
C THR A 58 2.75 -8.85 -1.36
N LEU A 59 3.37 -7.72 -1.06
CA LEU A 59 4.11 -7.51 0.18
C LEU A 59 3.18 -7.39 1.40
N ILE A 60 2.00 -6.79 1.28
CA ILE A 60 1.01 -6.72 2.37
C ILE A 60 0.58 -8.13 2.77
N TRP A 61 0.20 -8.96 1.80
CA TRP A 61 -0.32 -10.30 2.05
C TRP A 61 0.76 -11.35 2.38
N SER A 62 2.03 -11.05 2.12
CA SER A 62 3.17 -11.86 2.53
C SER A 62 3.82 -11.32 3.82
N HIS A 63 4.68 -10.33 3.71
CA HIS A 63 5.42 -9.75 4.83
C HIS A 63 4.52 -9.07 5.87
N GLY A 64 3.50 -8.31 5.42
CA GLY A 64 2.58 -7.59 6.33
C GLY A 64 1.82 -8.58 7.22
N LYS A 65 1.21 -9.60 6.62
CA LYS A 65 0.47 -10.65 7.33
C LYS A 65 1.36 -11.40 8.33
N VAL A 66 2.54 -11.84 7.91
CA VAL A 66 3.50 -12.54 8.78
C VAL A 66 3.92 -11.68 9.97
N THR A 67 4.16 -10.39 9.73
CA THR A 67 4.54 -9.44 10.78
C THR A 67 3.41 -9.23 11.78
N LEU A 68 2.16 -9.08 11.31
CA LEU A 68 0.98 -8.90 12.18
C LEU A 68 0.63 -10.14 12.99
N CYS A 69 0.70 -11.31 12.37
CA CYS A 69 0.40 -12.59 13.05
C CYS A 69 1.53 -13.03 14.00
N GLY A 70 2.70 -12.36 14.00
CA GLY A 70 3.84 -12.72 14.85
C GLY A 70 4.44 -14.10 14.52
N GLU A 71 4.19 -14.63 13.32
CA GLU A 71 4.70 -15.93 12.90
C GLU A 71 6.23 -15.88 12.74
N LYS A 72 6.94 -16.73 13.49
CA LYS A 72 8.42 -16.81 13.43
C LYS A 72 8.93 -17.43 12.13
N LYS A 73 8.10 -18.23 11.45
CA LYS A 73 8.42 -18.84 10.16
C LYS A 73 7.24 -18.66 9.22
N PRO A 74 7.39 -17.91 8.12
CA PRO A 74 6.33 -17.77 7.14
C PRO A 74 6.06 -19.14 6.47
N ASP A 75 4.82 -19.60 6.54
CA ASP A 75 4.37 -20.75 5.77
C ASP A 75 4.09 -20.27 4.33
N LEU A 76 5.10 -20.42 3.48
CA LEU A 76 5.01 -19.98 2.07
C LEU A 76 3.80 -20.59 1.36
N LYS A 77 3.44 -21.85 1.68
CA LYS A 77 2.28 -22.50 1.08
C LYS A 77 0.98 -21.77 1.43
N LYS A 78 0.80 -21.39 2.71
CA LYS A 78 -0.37 -20.60 3.15
C LYS A 78 -0.40 -19.21 2.56
N ILE A 79 0.77 -18.58 2.34
CA ILE A 79 0.87 -17.27 1.71
C ILE A 79 0.42 -17.36 0.25
N PHE A 80 1.02 -18.27 -0.54
CA PHE A 80 0.74 -18.38 -1.97
C PHE A 80 -0.65 -18.93 -2.29
N LEU A 81 -1.21 -19.79 -1.43
CA LEU A 81 -2.56 -20.34 -1.59
C LEU A 81 -3.66 -19.45 -0.98
N ASN A 82 -3.32 -18.26 -0.50
CA ASN A 82 -4.32 -17.30 -0.05
C ASN A 82 -5.11 -16.76 -1.26
N ASN A 83 -6.44 -16.67 -1.14
CA ASN A 83 -7.33 -16.19 -2.21
C ASN A 83 -6.90 -14.84 -2.78
N ASN A 84 -6.41 -13.93 -1.92
CA ASN A 84 -5.94 -12.61 -2.35
C ASN A 84 -4.67 -12.71 -3.20
N MET A 85 -3.73 -13.60 -2.83
CA MET A 85 -2.52 -13.83 -3.62
C MET A 85 -2.84 -14.48 -4.97
N ILE A 86 -3.76 -15.45 -4.99
CA ILE A 86 -4.24 -16.07 -6.23
C ILE A 86 -4.85 -15.01 -7.15
N ALA A 87 -5.70 -14.12 -6.62
CA ALA A 87 -6.32 -13.05 -7.39
C ALA A 87 -5.27 -12.05 -7.94
N ILE A 88 -4.25 -11.70 -7.14
CA ILE A 88 -3.16 -10.82 -7.58
C ILE A 88 -2.36 -11.47 -8.73
N PHE A 89 -1.99 -12.74 -8.58
CA PHE A 89 -1.26 -13.46 -9.62
C PHE A 89 -2.09 -13.62 -10.89
N ALA A 90 -3.39 -13.92 -10.76
CA ALA A 90 -4.30 -13.97 -11.91
C ALA A 90 -4.39 -12.61 -12.62
N GLY A 91 -4.52 -11.52 -11.89
CA GLY A 91 -4.53 -10.16 -12.45
C GLY A 91 -3.23 -9.79 -13.15
N ILE A 92 -2.08 -10.14 -12.56
CA ILE A 92 -0.76 -9.92 -13.19
C ILE A 92 -0.64 -10.77 -14.47
N LEU A 93 -1.09 -12.02 -14.46
CA LEU A 93 -1.07 -12.89 -15.63
C LEU A 93 -1.93 -12.33 -16.76
N LEU A 94 -3.13 -11.88 -16.46
CA LEU A 94 -4.02 -11.23 -17.45
C LEU A 94 -3.37 -9.97 -18.03
N LEU A 95 -2.75 -9.14 -17.19
CA LEU A 95 -2.02 -7.96 -17.66
C LEU A 95 -0.89 -8.30 -18.61
N LEU A 96 -0.09 -9.33 -18.29
CA LEU A 96 1.07 -9.73 -19.10
C LEU A 96 0.65 -10.45 -20.39
N THR A 97 -0.44 -11.19 -20.39
CA THR A 97 -0.93 -11.91 -21.59
C THR A 97 -1.73 -11.02 -22.53
N GLY A 98 -2.18 -9.84 -22.05
CA GLY A 98 -3.02 -8.93 -22.83
C GLY A 98 -4.40 -9.51 -23.19
N ILE A 99 -4.83 -10.55 -22.45
CA ILE A 99 -6.16 -11.13 -22.66
C ILE A 99 -7.22 -10.16 -22.11
N HIS A 100 -8.13 -9.75 -22.98
CA HIS A 100 -9.28 -8.94 -22.63
C HIS A 100 -10.52 -9.82 -22.47
N PHE A 101 -11.30 -9.53 -21.44
CA PHE A 101 -12.60 -10.17 -21.28
C PHE A 101 -13.62 -9.62 -22.30
N PRO A 102 -14.67 -10.38 -22.66
CA PRO A 102 -15.82 -9.82 -23.34
C PRO A 102 -16.39 -8.63 -22.56
N GLU A 103 -16.87 -7.59 -23.28
CA GLU A 103 -17.36 -6.34 -22.67
C GLU A 103 -18.26 -6.54 -21.43
N PRO A 104 -19.29 -7.43 -21.44
CA PRO A 104 -20.15 -7.60 -20.26
C PRO A 104 -19.41 -8.12 -19.02
N VAL A 105 -18.36 -8.93 -19.22
CA VAL A 105 -17.54 -9.47 -18.11
C VAL A 105 -16.58 -8.38 -17.62
N GLN A 106 -15.99 -7.62 -18.53
CA GLN A 106 -15.11 -6.51 -18.19
C GLN A 106 -15.87 -5.46 -17.36
N ASP A 107 -17.06 -5.04 -17.80
CA ASP A 107 -17.90 -4.08 -17.10
C ASP A 107 -18.30 -4.57 -15.70
N ALA A 108 -18.58 -5.86 -15.54
CA ALA A 108 -18.88 -6.44 -14.25
C ALA A 108 -17.66 -6.41 -13.32
N VAL A 109 -16.49 -6.77 -13.82
CA VAL A 109 -15.21 -6.73 -13.05
C VAL A 109 -14.90 -5.30 -12.65
N ASP A 110 -15.02 -4.34 -13.56
CA ASP A 110 -14.74 -2.92 -13.30
C ASP A 110 -15.73 -2.33 -12.28
N THR A 111 -17.01 -2.70 -12.39
CA THR A 111 -18.04 -2.30 -11.42
C THR A 111 -17.72 -2.81 -10.02
N VAL A 112 -17.43 -4.10 -9.87
CA VAL A 112 -17.06 -4.69 -8.57
C VAL A 112 -15.75 -4.07 -8.07
N GLY A 113 -14.77 -3.88 -8.94
CA GLY A 113 -13.48 -3.25 -8.60
C GLY A 113 -13.67 -1.82 -8.09
N SER A 114 -14.56 -1.03 -8.69
CA SER A 114 -14.83 0.35 -8.28
C SER A 114 -15.45 0.46 -6.88
N MET A 115 -16.11 -0.60 -6.39
CA MET A 115 -16.71 -0.64 -5.05
C MET A 115 -15.68 -0.82 -3.94
N VAL A 116 -14.47 -1.31 -4.23
CA VAL A 116 -13.43 -1.60 -3.23
C VAL A 116 -13.07 -0.36 -2.41
N GLY A 117 -12.86 0.77 -3.07
CA GLY A 117 -12.54 2.04 -2.40
C GLY A 117 -13.65 2.50 -1.44
N PRO A 118 -14.89 2.70 -1.91
CA PRO A 118 -16.01 3.10 -1.05
C PRO A 118 -16.25 2.14 0.11
N LEU A 119 -16.22 0.82 -0.13
CA LEU A 119 -16.41 -0.18 0.93
C LEU A 119 -15.27 -0.15 1.97
N ALA A 120 -14.02 0.00 1.54
CA ALA A 120 -12.90 0.14 2.45
C ALA A 120 -13.01 1.38 3.32
N MET A 121 -13.49 2.51 2.77
CA MET A 121 -13.73 3.74 3.53
C MET A 121 -14.88 3.59 4.51
N LEU A 122 -15.96 2.91 4.10
CA LEU A 122 -17.10 2.64 4.97
C LEU A 122 -16.69 1.77 6.18
N VAL A 123 -15.98 0.67 5.94
CA VAL A 123 -15.46 -0.19 7.02
C VAL A 123 -14.52 0.59 7.93
N THR A 124 -13.61 1.38 7.38
CA THR A 124 -12.71 2.22 8.16
C THR A 124 -13.48 3.24 9.00
N GLY A 125 -14.52 3.87 8.42
CA GLY A 125 -15.40 4.79 9.14
C GLY A 125 -16.14 4.14 10.30
N MET A 126 -16.65 2.91 10.12
CA MET A 126 -17.29 2.15 11.20
C MET A 126 -16.31 1.87 12.36
N LEU A 127 -15.08 1.46 12.06
CA LEU A 127 -14.04 1.22 13.07
C LEU A 127 -13.65 2.48 13.82
N ILE A 128 -13.57 3.60 13.11
CA ILE A 128 -13.31 4.91 13.70
C ILE A 128 -14.44 5.33 14.63
N ALA A 129 -15.70 5.09 14.25
CA ALA A 129 -16.88 5.46 15.05
C ALA A 129 -16.92 4.77 16.42
N GLU A 130 -16.37 3.57 16.53
CA GLU A 130 -16.25 2.83 17.80
C GLU A 130 -15.05 3.27 18.66
N THR A 131 -14.24 4.19 18.16
CA THR A 131 -12.97 4.59 18.79
C THR A 131 -13.14 5.84 19.65
N ASP A 132 -12.67 5.79 20.90
CA ASP A 132 -12.57 6.97 21.78
C ASP A 132 -11.42 7.88 21.31
N PHE A 133 -11.78 8.89 20.51
CA PHE A 133 -10.82 9.86 19.93
C PHE A 133 -10.00 10.60 20.99
N ALA A 134 -10.62 11.00 22.10
CA ALA A 134 -9.91 11.73 23.14
C ALA A 134 -8.77 10.87 23.72
N ARG A 135 -9.05 9.60 23.93
CA ARG A 135 -8.07 8.63 24.42
C ARG A 135 -6.98 8.33 23.41
N VAL A 136 -7.33 8.24 22.12
CA VAL A 136 -6.37 8.00 21.03
C VAL A 136 -5.44 9.20 20.86
N LEU A 137 -5.98 10.40 20.75
CA LEU A 137 -5.21 11.64 20.56
C LEU A 137 -4.32 12.01 21.76
N SER A 138 -4.67 11.55 22.97
CA SER A 138 -3.83 11.74 24.16
C SER A 138 -2.55 10.89 24.18
N ARG A 139 -2.45 9.88 23.30
CA ARG A 139 -1.27 9.01 23.23
C ARG A 139 -0.19 9.61 22.34
N GLY A 140 0.88 10.12 22.93
CA GLY A 140 2.03 10.68 22.19
C GLY A 140 2.65 9.72 21.17
N ARG A 141 2.51 8.41 21.37
CA ARG A 141 3.01 7.39 20.45
C ARG A 141 2.33 7.42 19.09
N ILE A 142 1.03 7.72 19.05
CA ILE A 142 0.29 7.86 17.79
C ILE A 142 0.83 9.02 16.96
N TRP A 143 1.09 10.16 17.61
CA TRP A 143 1.69 11.32 16.97
C TRP A 143 3.09 11.03 16.42
N PHE A 144 3.89 10.24 17.16
CA PHE A 144 5.20 9.81 16.71
C PHE A 144 5.12 8.94 15.44
N VAL A 145 4.24 7.93 15.42
CA VAL A 145 4.03 7.05 14.25
C VAL A 145 3.51 7.86 13.06
N THR A 146 2.57 8.77 13.30
CA THR A 146 2.01 9.65 12.27
C THR A 146 3.07 10.58 11.68
N LEU A 147 3.89 11.22 12.53
CA LEU A 147 5.00 12.05 12.09
C LEU A 147 6.01 11.27 11.25
N LEU A 148 6.37 10.07 11.72
CA LEU A 148 7.28 9.19 11.00
C LEU A 148 6.72 8.84 9.63
N ARG A 149 5.42 8.48 9.55
CA ARG A 149 4.75 8.07 8.33
C ARG A 149 4.52 9.21 7.35
N LEU A 150 4.01 10.35 7.82
CA LEU A 150 3.55 11.43 6.93
C LEU A 150 4.60 12.52 6.68
N VAL A 151 5.68 12.55 7.45
CA VAL A 151 6.73 13.57 7.29
C VAL A 151 8.09 12.93 7.03
N ILE A 152 8.58 12.10 7.95
CA ILE A 152 9.96 11.61 7.88
C ILE A 152 10.14 10.64 6.71
N CYS A 153 9.31 9.62 6.60
CA CYS A 153 9.40 8.65 5.49
C CYS A 153 9.23 9.30 4.11
N PRO A 154 8.23 10.16 3.87
CA PRO A 154 8.12 10.92 2.61
C PRO A 154 9.35 11.74 2.28
N LEU A 155 9.89 12.45 3.27
CA LEU A 155 11.08 13.28 3.07
C LEU A 155 12.31 12.43 2.69
N LEU A 156 12.53 11.30 3.37
CA LEU A 156 13.61 10.37 3.06
C LEU A 156 13.45 9.78 1.66
N ILE A 157 12.23 9.39 1.27
CA ILE A 157 11.94 8.86 -0.06
C ILE A 157 12.17 9.93 -1.12
N LEU A 158 11.69 11.16 -0.89
CA LEU A 158 11.90 12.28 -1.79
C LEU A 158 13.40 12.56 -2.01
N LEU A 159 14.17 12.63 -0.93
CA LEU A 159 15.61 12.83 -1.01
C LEU A 159 16.30 11.68 -1.76
N PHE A 160 15.94 10.45 -1.44
CA PHE A 160 16.47 9.28 -2.13
C PHE A 160 16.15 9.32 -3.63
N LEU A 161 14.92 9.57 -4.03
CA LEU A 161 14.52 9.64 -5.44
C LEU A 161 15.23 10.80 -6.17
N LYS A 162 15.36 11.96 -5.51
CA LYS A 162 16.04 13.13 -6.07
C LYS A 162 17.52 12.88 -6.35
N TYR A 163 18.23 12.23 -5.42
CA TYR A 163 19.67 12.01 -5.54
C TYR A 163 20.06 10.68 -6.20
N SER A 164 19.12 9.76 -6.41
CA SER A 164 19.38 8.44 -7.02
C SER A 164 19.75 8.48 -8.50
N GLY A 165 19.46 9.59 -9.20
CA GLY A 165 19.64 9.68 -10.66
C GLY A 165 18.72 8.78 -11.50
N MET A 166 17.80 8.04 -10.88
CA MET A 166 16.91 7.08 -11.55
C MET A 166 15.98 7.71 -12.60
N ALA A 167 15.77 9.03 -12.52
CA ALA A 167 14.98 9.76 -13.53
C ALA A 167 15.54 9.65 -14.95
N ALA A 168 16.84 9.38 -15.08
CA ALA A 168 17.52 9.26 -16.37
C ALA A 168 17.48 7.83 -16.96
N TRP A 169 16.94 6.84 -16.23
CA TRP A 169 16.98 5.43 -16.66
C TRP A 169 15.88 5.06 -17.66
N ALA A 170 14.83 5.85 -17.75
CA ALA A 170 13.72 5.58 -18.64
C ALA A 170 13.10 6.85 -19.20
N ASP A 171 12.50 6.75 -20.39
CA ASP A 171 11.66 7.81 -20.92
C ASP A 171 10.46 8.05 -19.98
N GLY A 172 10.22 9.32 -19.62
CA GLY A 172 9.22 9.65 -18.61
C GLY A 172 9.61 9.31 -17.16
N GLY A 173 10.89 9.00 -16.89
CA GLY A 173 11.37 8.59 -15.57
C GLY A 173 11.01 9.56 -14.45
N LYS A 174 10.91 10.87 -14.72
CA LYS A 174 10.44 11.85 -13.74
C LYS A 174 9.00 11.58 -13.30
N ASN A 175 8.11 11.25 -14.23
CA ASN A 175 6.71 10.93 -13.92
C ASN A 175 6.60 9.60 -13.17
N ILE A 176 7.40 8.59 -13.53
CA ILE A 176 7.46 7.32 -12.81
C ILE A 176 7.91 7.53 -11.35
N LEU A 177 8.94 8.35 -11.14
CA LEU A 177 9.39 8.69 -9.78
C LEU A 177 8.35 9.51 -9.02
N LEU A 178 7.63 10.41 -9.69
CA LEU A 178 6.52 11.16 -9.08
C LEU A 178 5.40 10.22 -8.65
N ILE A 179 4.98 9.28 -9.50
CA ILE A 179 3.99 8.26 -9.17
C ILE A 179 4.44 7.42 -7.96
N THR A 180 5.69 6.98 -7.96
CA THR A 180 6.28 6.23 -6.84
C THR A 180 6.27 7.04 -5.55
N LEU A 181 6.62 8.33 -5.63
CA LEU A 181 6.58 9.23 -4.48
C LEU A 181 5.15 9.39 -3.96
N ILE A 182 4.19 9.71 -4.84
CA ILE A 182 2.77 9.83 -4.49
C ILE A 182 2.28 8.54 -3.80
N ALA A 183 2.62 7.39 -4.37
CA ALA A 183 2.23 6.10 -3.81
C ALA A 183 2.82 5.86 -2.42
N CYS A 184 4.05 6.29 -2.17
CA CYS A 184 4.72 6.11 -0.89
C CYS A 184 4.27 7.10 0.20
N ILE A 185 3.84 8.31 -0.16
CA ILE A 185 3.47 9.36 0.81
C ILE A 185 2.02 9.27 1.29
N THR A 186 1.17 8.47 0.65
CA THR A 186 -0.23 8.31 1.10
C THR A 186 -0.30 7.75 2.52
N PRO A 187 -1.37 8.00 3.29
CA PRO A 187 -1.57 7.46 4.63
C PRO A 187 -1.46 5.93 4.68
N SER A 188 -1.53 5.36 5.87
CA SER A 188 -1.50 3.89 6.06
C SER A 188 -2.62 3.20 5.30
N ALA A 189 -2.36 2.01 4.77
CA ALA A 189 -3.34 1.21 4.05
C ALA A 189 -4.52 0.83 4.96
N SER A 190 -5.75 1.04 4.49
CA SER A 190 -6.97 0.60 5.18
C SER A 190 -7.00 -0.92 5.40
N THR A 191 -6.40 -1.68 4.50
CA THR A 191 -6.22 -3.13 4.62
C THR A 191 -5.48 -3.52 5.90
N ILE A 192 -4.51 -2.72 6.37
CA ILE A 192 -3.78 -2.99 7.61
C ILE A 192 -4.69 -2.88 8.83
N THR A 193 -5.56 -1.88 8.86
CA THR A 193 -6.55 -1.71 9.94
C THR A 193 -7.48 -2.92 10.01
N GLN A 194 -7.93 -3.43 8.86
CA GLN A 194 -8.78 -4.62 8.78
C GLN A 194 -8.04 -5.89 9.20
N MET A 195 -6.78 -6.06 8.79
CA MET A 195 -5.97 -7.22 9.15
C MET A 195 -5.56 -7.25 10.62
N ALA A 196 -5.42 -6.08 11.25
CA ALA A 196 -5.05 -5.98 12.67
C ALA A 196 -6.20 -6.35 13.64
N GLN A 197 -7.41 -6.59 13.12
CA GLN A 197 -8.58 -7.00 13.90
C GLN A 197 -8.83 -8.51 13.88
N ILE A 198 -8.12 -9.24 13.06
CA ILE A 198 -8.19 -10.70 12.95
C ILE A 198 -7.15 -11.33 13.88
#